data_1fc97666a52eb330abbe25ed4ad67acf
#
_entry.id   1fc97666a52eb330abbe25ed4ad67acf
#
_cell.length_a   1.000
_cell.length_b   1.000
_cell.length_c   1.000
_cell.angle_alpha   90.00
_cell.angle_beta   90.00
_cell.angle_gamma   90.00
#
_symmetry.space_group_name_H-M   'P 1'
#
loop_
_entity.id
_entity.type
_entity.pdbx_description
1 polymer ?
#
loop_
_entity_poly.entity_id
_entity_poly.type
_entity_poly.pdbx_seq_one_letter_code
_entity_poly.pdbx_strand_id
1 'polypeptide(L)'
;MEQPQAKQNSRFSLDMDLDYRHVDVVDGIRGLTVLMVLWFHFWQQTWFMPTYPTPWLSFLGITDLTPSHIRWVGYIFVDMMVLLSAFCLTLPMARSMILGEGVDDACTFYKKRFARIYPSYLVAVLVSFGFQLWWGHYPTVSYAVRDLVSHLTFTHMFRADTYIYAPINGVLWTVGLEVQFYILFPLLTKLFRRSPLLFWGTLMGFGALFIYEYALKQDPINMQVNQLPTFLPVFANGMLAAWLFTLYCVKAPYKRLWGLFFTALAVVGAVLIRNQVVSAQTFWEDKQIWQLRNRIRLSLCFTLFLVSAALSLKPLRWLFSNPVCRFLGAVSYNLYLYHQRLMVLLRMSLGFSSGADVAAAGTKMQIFLTAEALGLSLLLAAAMTYLWEKPWHKWIMSWGRKNEHKPAPEAPAATGPVIESEERI
;
A
#
# COMPACT_ATOMS: atom_id res chain seq x y z
N MET A 1 -10.85 11.30 43.63
CA MET A 1 -9.96 12.44 43.44
C MET A 1 -8.87 12.05 42.47
N GLU A 2 -9.10 12.21 41.17
CA GLU A 2 -8.11 12.01 40.12
C GLU A 2 -7.31 13.29 39.97
N GLN A 3 -5.99 13.21 40.16
CA GLN A 3 -5.09 14.32 39.91
C GLN A 3 -4.97 14.53 38.39
N PRO A 4 -5.13 15.75 37.88
CA PRO A 4 -4.86 16.04 36.47
C PRO A 4 -3.35 15.99 36.22
N GLN A 5 -2.89 15.04 35.38
CA GLN A 5 -1.52 15.06 34.88
C GLN A 5 -1.27 16.36 34.12
N ALA A 6 -0.46 17.23 34.71
CA ALA A 6 0.01 18.45 34.10
C ALA A 6 0.77 18.12 32.80
N LYS A 7 0.26 18.59 31.65
CA LYS A 7 1.00 18.64 30.39
C LYS A 7 2.25 19.49 30.60
N GLN A 8 3.37 18.87 30.80
CA GLN A 8 4.68 19.48 30.78
C GLN A 8 5.03 19.89 29.35
N ASN A 9 4.59 21.10 28.96
CA ASN A 9 5.01 21.80 27.75
C ASN A 9 6.48 22.23 27.89
N SER A 10 7.42 21.32 27.73
CA SER A 10 8.81 21.72 27.52
C SER A 10 9.07 21.83 26.02
N ARG A 11 9.37 23.05 25.53
CA ARG A 11 9.80 23.31 24.14
C ARG A 11 11.07 22.53 23.71
N PHE A 12 11.64 21.76 24.62
CA PHE A 12 12.84 20.95 24.45
C PHE A 12 12.65 19.47 24.85
N SER A 13 11.42 18.95 25.01
CA SER A 13 11.25 17.53 25.22
C SER A 13 11.55 16.84 23.89
N LEU A 14 12.67 16.13 23.86
CA LEU A 14 13.10 15.25 22.80
C LEU A 14 12.38 13.89 22.90
N ASP A 15 11.25 13.87 23.58
CA ASP A 15 10.35 12.73 23.59
C ASP A 15 9.85 12.53 22.15
N MET A 16 10.24 11.40 21.58
CA MET A 16 9.71 10.95 20.31
C MET A 16 8.27 10.52 20.56
N ASP A 17 7.32 11.42 20.28
CA ASP A 17 5.89 11.14 20.21
C ASP A 17 5.66 10.18 19.04
N LEU A 18 5.86 8.87 19.30
CA LEU A 18 5.60 7.81 18.35
C LEU A 18 4.15 7.37 18.53
N ASP A 19 3.29 7.81 17.63
CA ASP A 19 1.93 7.29 17.58
C ASP A 19 1.92 5.89 16.93
N TYR A 20 1.79 4.86 17.78
CA TYR A 20 1.67 3.48 17.33
C TYR A 20 0.25 3.13 16.85
N ARG A 21 -0.71 4.05 16.97
CA ARG A 21 -2.10 3.85 16.50
C ARG A 21 -2.28 4.30 15.07
N HIS A 22 -1.65 5.41 14.71
CA HIS A 22 -1.63 5.95 13.35
C HIS A 22 -0.22 6.37 12.98
N VAL A 23 0.35 5.74 11.97
CA VAL A 23 1.74 5.96 11.58
C VAL A 23 1.78 6.77 10.28
N ASP A 24 1.71 8.10 10.40
CA ASP A 24 1.72 9.05 9.26
C ASP A 24 2.85 8.77 8.26
N VAL A 25 4.03 8.36 8.76
CA VAL A 25 5.17 7.99 7.92
C VAL A 25 4.83 6.86 6.96
N VAL A 26 4.07 5.86 7.41
CA VAL A 26 3.65 4.70 6.60
C VAL A 26 2.72 5.15 5.47
N ASP A 27 1.78 6.06 5.77
CA ASP A 27 0.88 6.60 4.75
C ASP A 27 1.64 7.41 3.70
N GLY A 28 2.62 8.23 4.12
CA GLY A 28 3.45 8.97 3.18
C GLY A 28 4.34 8.07 2.33
N ILE A 29 4.98 7.07 2.91
CA ILE A 29 5.76 6.09 2.15
C ILE A 29 4.86 5.35 1.14
N ARG A 30 3.62 5.00 1.50
CA ARG A 30 2.64 4.41 0.58
C ARG A 30 2.37 5.31 -0.61
N GLY A 31 2.11 6.60 -0.37
CA GLY A 31 1.87 7.58 -1.43
C GLY A 31 3.07 7.70 -2.39
N LEU A 32 4.29 7.81 -1.86
CA LEU A 32 5.51 7.87 -2.66
C LEU A 32 5.76 6.56 -3.44
N THR A 33 5.50 5.42 -2.82
CA THR A 33 5.62 4.11 -3.47
C THR A 33 4.70 3.99 -4.68
N VAL A 34 3.45 4.45 -4.56
CA VAL A 34 2.51 4.49 -5.69
C VAL A 34 3.02 5.43 -6.79
N LEU A 35 3.58 6.59 -6.45
CA LEU A 35 4.16 7.48 -7.46
C LEU A 35 5.32 6.82 -8.24
N MET A 36 6.16 5.98 -7.59
CA MET A 36 7.21 5.23 -8.29
C MET A 36 6.62 4.25 -9.31
N VAL A 37 5.52 3.58 -8.96
CA VAL A 37 4.81 2.67 -9.88
C VAL A 37 4.15 3.47 -11.02
N LEU A 38 3.52 4.60 -10.72
CA LEU A 38 2.97 5.49 -11.74
C LEU A 38 4.04 5.95 -12.73
N TRP A 39 5.19 6.40 -12.22
CA TRP A 39 6.31 6.83 -13.05
C TRP A 39 6.73 5.76 -14.05
N PHE A 40 6.84 4.51 -13.60
CA PHE A 40 7.12 3.37 -14.48
C PHE A 40 6.07 3.21 -15.58
N HIS A 41 4.78 3.26 -15.26
CA HIS A 41 3.72 3.12 -16.24
C HIS A 41 3.61 4.32 -17.19
N PHE A 42 3.85 5.52 -16.71
CA PHE A 42 3.88 6.71 -17.56
C PHE A 42 5.10 6.68 -18.51
N TRP A 43 6.25 6.27 -18.01
CA TRP A 43 7.39 6.03 -18.87
C TRP A 43 7.09 5.00 -19.98
N GLN A 44 6.44 3.91 -19.68
CA GLN A 44 6.04 2.91 -20.71
C GLN A 44 5.18 3.53 -21.82
N GLN A 45 4.39 4.56 -21.52
CA GLN A 45 3.45 5.19 -22.46
C GLN A 45 4.04 6.42 -23.17
N THR A 46 5.13 6.98 -22.70
CA THR A 46 5.72 8.22 -23.26
C THR A 46 7.17 8.09 -23.66
N TRP A 47 7.88 7.11 -23.15
CA TRP A 47 9.33 6.99 -23.16
C TRP A 47 10.05 8.25 -22.65
N PHE A 48 9.37 9.05 -21.81
CA PHE A 48 9.92 10.28 -21.25
C PHE A 48 11.07 10.00 -20.29
N MET A 49 12.24 10.58 -20.58
CA MET A 49 13.48 10.34 -19.84
C MET A 49 14.27 11.63 -19.68
N PRO A 50 13.82 12.55 -18.80
CA PRO A 50 14.55 13.79 -18.59
C PRO A 50 15.92 13.50 -17.97
N THR A 51 16.97 14.14 -18.53
CA THR A 51 18.30 14.16 -17.94
C THR A 51 18.60 15.59 -17.54
N TYR A 52 18.91 15.82 -16.27
CA TYR A 52 19.26 17.13 -15.74
C TYR A 52 20.73 17.15 -15.36
N PRO A 53 21.60 17.89 -16.08
CA PRO A 53 22.98 18.06 -15.69
C PRO A 53 23.07 18.69 -14.30
N THR A 54 23.89 18.10 -13.41
CA THR A 54 24.09 18.61 -12.07
C THR A 54 25.57 18.87 -11.79
N PRO A 55 26.18 19.87 -12.48
CA PRO A 55 27.60 20.15 -12.30
C PRO A 55 27.96 20.52 -10.85
N TRP A 56 26.98 21.02 -10.08
CA TRP A 56 27.12 21.37 -8.67
C TRP A 56 27.14 20.14 -7.71
N LEU A 57 26.80 18.95 -8.21
CA LEU A 57 26.93 17.69 -7.46
C LEU A 57 28.09 16.82 -7.94
N SER A 58 28.89 17.29 -8.88
CA SER A 58 30.01 16.53 -9.45
C SER A 58 31.05 16.11 -8.42
N PHE A 59 31.22 16.89 -7.34
CA PHE A 59 32.09 16.54 -6.20
C PHE A 59 31.61 15.28 -5.42
N LEU A 60 30.36 14.87 -5.59
CA LEU A 60 29.79 13.63 -5.04
C LEU A 60 29.76 12.50 -6.09
N GLY A 61 30.37 12.70 -7.26
CA GLY A 61 30.28 11.77 -8.37
C GLY A 61 28.93 11.75 -9.09
N ILE A 62 28.08 12.75 -8.85
CA ILE A 62 26.76 12.87 -9.47
C ILE A 62 26.86 13.94 -10.57
N THR A 63 27.02 13.51 -11.82
CA THR A 63 27.17 14.39 -12.98
C THR A 63 25.84 14.80 -13.60
N ASP A 64 24.82 13.97 -13.37
CA ASP A 64 23.45 14.23 -13.82
C ASP A 64 22.45 13.63 -12.84
N LEU A 65 21.29 14.27 -12.69
CA LEU A 65 20.10 13.70 -12.09
C LEU A 65 19.24 13.19 -13.23
N THR A 66 19.50 11.97 -13.60
CA THR A 66 18.66 11.26 -14.53
C THR A 66 17.75 10.38 -13.72
N PRO A 67 16.41 10.54 -13.76
CA PRO A 67 15.48 9.56 -13.19
C PRO A 67 15.61 8.20 -13.88
N SER A 68 16.62 8.01 -14.72
CA SER A 68 16.94 6.77 -15.41
C SER A 68 17.01 5.57 -14.48
N HIS A 69 17.50 5.77 -13.24
CA HIS A 69 17.59 4.71 -12.25
C HIS A 69 16.22 4.25 -11.72
N ILE A 70 15.17 5.05 -11.82
CA ILE A 70 13.83 4.72 -11.29
C ILE A 70 12.86 4.32 -12.40
N ARG A 71 13.07 4.79 -13.63
CA ARG A 71 12.11 4.69 -14.74
C ARG A 71 11.70 3.26 -15.12
N TRP A 72 12.67 2.35 -15.15
CA TRP A 72 12.43 0.98 -15.64
C TRP A 72 12.06 0.02 -14.53
N VAL A 73 12.33 0.38 -13.30
CA VAL A 73 12.25 -0.50 -12.14
C VAL A 73 11.15 -0.10 -11.16
N GLY A 74 10.32 0.89 -11.51
CA GLY A 74 9.19 1.29 -10.65
C GLY A 74 8.26 0.13 -10.30
N TYR A 75 8.19 -0.91 -11.13
CA TYR A 75 7.43 -2.13 -10.87
C TYR A 75 7.86 -2.88 -9.59
N ILE A 76 9.13 -2.78 -9.16
CA ILE A 76 9.59 -3.45 -7.93
C ILE A 76 8.98 -2.84 -6.68
N PHE A 77 8.51 -1.58 -6.74
CA PHE A 77 7.87 -0.92 -5.61
C PHE A 77 6.47 -1.47 -5.31
N VAL A 78 5.90 -2.31 -6.18
CA VAL A 78 4.70 -3.09 -5.84
C VAL A 78 4.96 -4.00 -4.64
N ASP A 79 6.15 -4.59 -4.51
CA ASP A 79 6.52 -5.40 -3.35
C ASP A 79 6.47 -4.55 -2.05
N MET A 80 6.87 -3.25 -2.13
CA MET A 80 6.72 -2.31 -1.00
C MET A 80 5.25 -2.00 -0.68
N MET A 81 4.38 -1.85 -1.71
CA MET A 81 2.94 -1.65 -1.48
C MET A 81 2.32 -2.84 -0.74
N VAL A 82 2.65 -4.06 -1.14
CA VAL A 82 2.20 -5.30 -0.50
C VAL A 82 2.70 -5.39 0.94
N LEU A 83 3.97 -5.08 1.18
CA LEU A 83 4.56 -5.03 2.52
C LEU A 83 3.84 -4.02 3.43
N LEU A 84 3.57 -2.81 2.93
CA LEU A 84 2.83 -1.77 3.64
C LEU A 84 1.39 -2.20 3.95
N SER A 85 0.74 -2.91 3.02
CA SER A 85 -0.59 -3.49 3.25
C SER A 85 -0.56 -4.48 4.41
N ALA A 86 0.39 -5.42 4.40
CA ALA A 86 0.58 -6.39 5.49
C ALA A 86 0.89 -5.72 6.83
N PHE A 87 1.76 -4.70 6.83
CA PHE A 87 2.09 -3.91 8.02
C PHE A 87 0.84 -3.28 8.64
N CYS A 88 0.08 -2.52 7.84
CA CYS A 88 -1.11 -1.81 8.31
C CYS A 88 -2.22 -2.75 8.80
N LEU A 89 -2.39 -3.90 8.14
CA LEU A 89 -3.35 -4.92 8.55
C LEU A 89 -3.00 -5.56 9.88
N THR A 90 -1.71 -5.76 10.12
CA THR A 90 -1.21 -6.45 11.30
C THR A 90 -1.09 -5.52 12.51
N LEU A 91 -1.00 -4.22 12.32
CA LEU A 91 -0.79 -3.24 13.40
C LEU A 91 -1.83 -3.33 14.53
N PRO A 92 -3.16 -3.45 14.28
CA PRO A 92 -4.15 -3.67 15.35
C PRO A 92 -3.91 -4.97 16.11
N MET A 93 -3.56 -6.05 15.42
CA MET A 93 -3.24 -7.34 16.06
C MET A 93 -1.97 -7.26 16.90
N ALA A 94 -0.92 -6.58 16.42
CA ALA A 94 0.31 -6.37 17.17
C ALA A 94 0.03 -5.62 18.48
N ARG A 95 -0.83 -4.60 18.44
CA ARG A 95 -1.29 -3.90 19.66
C ARG A 95 -2.07 -4.82 20.59
N SER A 96 -2.94 -5.67 20.05
CA SER A 96 -3.65 -6.67 20.86
C SER A 96 -2.69 -7.61 21.58
N MET A 97 -1.64 -8.07 20.91
CA MET A 97 -0.65 -8.99 21.50
C MET A 97 0.21 -8.33 22.60
N ILE A 98 0.49 -7.03 22.47
CA ILE A 98 1.44 -6.32 23.34
C ILE A 98 0.73 -5.52 24.44
N LEU A 99 -0.44 -4.95 24.13
CA LEU A 99 -1.19 -4.05 25.02
C LEU A 99 -2.51 -4.66 25.50
N GLY A 100 -2.93 -5.83 24.98
CA GLY A 100 -4.22 -6.44 25.32
C GLY A 100 -5.43 -5.74 24.69
N GLU A 101 -5.24 -4.86 23.69
CA GLU A 101 -6.35 -4.18 23.00
C GLU A 101 -7.25 -5.18 22.26
N GLY A 102 -8.54 -4.86 22.15
CA GLY A 102 -9.49 -5.66 21.37
C GLY A 102 -9.15 -5.66 19.88
N VAL A 103 -9.44 -6.75 19.19
CA VAL A 103 -9.29 -6.89 17.74
C VAL A 103 -10.64 -7.20 17.12
N ASP A 104 -10.89 -6.67 15.94
CA ASP A 104 -12.08 -7.01 15.16
C ASP A 104 -12.19 -8.54 14.97
N ASP A 105 -13.39 -9.05 15.02
CA ASP A 105 -13.69 -10.39 14.58
C ASP A 105 -13.57 -10.52 13.05
N ALA A 106 -13.54 -11.76 12.54
CA ALA A 106 -13.34 -12.01 11.12
C ALA A 106 -14.44 -11.36 10.23
N CYS A 107 -15.68 -11.35 10.69
CA CYS A 107 -16.79 -10.76 9.94
C CYS A 107 -16.62 -9.24 9.81
N THR A 108 -16.33 -8.55 10.90
CA THR A 108 -16.02 -7.11 10.92
C THR A 108 -14.81 -6.79 10.08
N PHE A 109 -13.76 -7.62 10.14
CA PHE A 109 -12.57 -7.47 9.29
C PHE A 109 -12.94 -7.52 7.80
N TYR A 110 -13.65 -8.57 7.35
CA TYR A 110 -14.04 -8.69 5.94
C TYR A 110 -14.95 -7.55 5.49
N LYS A 111 -15.92 -7.14 6.33
CA LYS A 111 -16.79 -6.00 6.05
C LYS A 111 -15.99 -4.71 5.82
N LYS A 112 -15.00 -4.43 6.70
CA LYS A 112 -14.12 -3.25 6.55
C LYS A 112 -13.29 -3.31 5.27
N ARG A 113 -12.77 -4.49 4.88
CA ARG A 113 -11.97 -4.65 3.65
C ARG A 113 -12.84 -4.52 2.41
N PHE A 114 -14.01 -5.16 2.39
CA PHE A 114 -14.97 -5.02 1.30
C PHE A 114 -15.39 -3.57 1.09
N ALA A 115 -15.78 -2.88 2.17
CA ALA A 115 -16.20 -1.49 2.12
C ALA A 115 -15.11 -0.54 1.59
N ARG A 116 -13.84 -0.86 1.81
CA ARG A 116 -12.72 -0.06 1.34
C ARG A 116 -12.34 -0.32 -0.12
N ILE A 117 -12.36 -1.59 -0.56
CA ILE A 117 -11.78 -1.97 -1.85
C ILE A 117 -12.82 -2.04 -2.94
N TYR A 118 -13.92 -2.77 -2.68
CA TYR A 118 -14.84 -3.18 -3.73
C TYR A 118 -15.51 -2.02 -4.47
N PRO A 119 -15.97 -0.93 -3.82
CA PRO A 119 -16.69 0.13 -4.52
C PRO A 119 -15.86 0.80 -5.63
N SER A 120 -14.62 1.17 -5.36
CA SER A 120 -13.72 1.79 -6.35
C SER A 120 -13.22 0.79 -7.39
N TYR A 121 -12.93 -0.44 -6.94
CA TYR A 121 -12.53 -1.53 -7.83
C TYR A 121 -13.61 -1.87 -8.86
N LEU A 122 -14.87 -1.96 -8.42
CA LEU A 122 -16.00 -2.22 -9.32
C LEU A 122 -16.10 -1.18 -10.43
N VAL A 123 -15.99 0.11 -10.08
CA VAL A 123 -15.98 1.20 -11.08
C VAL A 123 -14.81 1.04 -12.05
N ALA A 124 -13.60 0.76 -11.55
CA ALA A 124 -12.42 0.57 -12.40
C ALA A 124 -12.58 -0.60 -13.38
N VAL A 125 -13.16 -1.72 -12.93
CA VAL A 125 -13.45 -2.89 -13.79
C VAL A 125 -14.50 -2.55 -14.83
N LEU A 126 -15.65 -2.00 -14.42
CA LEU A 126 -16.77 -1.75 -15.33
C LEU A 126 -16.44 -0.69 -16.39
N VAL A 127 -15.78 0.40 -15.98
CA VAL A 127 -15.34 1.46 -16.91
C VAL A 127 -14.31 0.89 -17.91
N SER A 128 -13.31 0.15 -17.42
CA SER A 128 -12.32 -0.46 -18.31
C SER A 128 -12.95 -1.48 -19.26
N PHE A 129 -13.86 -2.30 -18.76
CA PHE A 129 -14.60 -3.28 -19.58
C PHE A 129 -15.44 -2.61 -20.66
N GLY A 130 -16.16 -1.52 -20.31
CA GLY A 130 -16.95 -0.75 -21.28
C GLY A 130 -16.09 -0.18 -22.41
N PHE A 131 -14.92 0.37 -22.11
CA PHE A 131 -13.99 0.83 -23.12
C PHE A 131 -13.47 -0.30 -24.01
N GLN A 132 -13.19 -1.47 -23.46
CA GLN A 132 -12.73 -2.62 -24.26
C GLN A 132 -13.79 -3.17 -25.19
N LEU A 133 -15.06 -3.15 -24.75
CA LEU A 133 -16.21 -3.46 -25.62
C LEU A 133 -16.34 -2.43 -26.74
N TRP A 134 -16.26 -1.14 -26.42
CA TRP A 134 -16.36 -0.05 -27.39
C TRP A 134 -15.31 -0.14 -28.49
N TRP A 135 -14.08 -0.52 -28.13
CA TRP A 135 -12.99 -0.68 -29.11
C TRP A 135 -12.95 -2.03 -29.81
N GLY A 136 -13.86 -2.93 -29.50
CA GLY A 136 -13.91 -4.25 -30.13
C GLY A 136 -12.75 -5.16 -29.80
N HIS A 137 -12.13 -5.00 -28.63
CA HIS A 137 -10.97 -5.80 -28.22
C HIS A 137 -11.30 -7.23 -27.79
N TYR A 138 -12.59 -7.59 -27.73
CA TYR A 138 -13.02 -8.93 -27.40
C TYR A 138 -13.36 -9.73 -28.66
N PRO A 139 -12.62 -10.82 -28.98
CA PRO A 139 -12.89 -11.63 -30.15
C PRO A 139 -14.20 -12.40 -30.07
N THR A 140 -14.68 -12.70 -28.87
CA THR A 140 -15.95 -13.40 -28.64
C THR A 140 -16.66 -12.90 -27.38
N VAL A 141 -18.00 -13.02 -27.37
CA VAL A 141 -18.82 -12.71 -26.18
C VAL A 141 -18.42 -13.59 -24.99
N SER A 142 -18.14 -14.87 -25.22
CA SER A 142 -17.70 -15.79 -24.16
C SER A 142 -16.40 -15.34 -23.50
N TYR A 143 -15.46 -14.80 -24.26
CA TYR A 143 -14.23 -14.25 -23.70
C TYR A 143 -14.52 -12.98 -22.88
N ALA A 144 -15.34 -12.06 -23.40
CA ALA A 144 -15.72 -10.86 -22.69
C ALA A 144 -16.40 -11.15 -21.33
N VAL A 145 -17.36 -12.08 -21.31
CA VAL A 145 -18.05 -12.51 -20.09
C VAL A 145 -17.06 -13.15 -19.10
N ARG A 146 -16.20 -14.05 -19.59
CA ARG A 146 -15.19 -14.69 -18.74
C ARG A 146 -14.22 -13.67 -18.12
N ASP A 147 -13.72 -12.71 -18.91
CA ASP A 147 -12.82 -11.68 -18.45
C ASP A 147 -13.50 -10.78 -17.38
N LEU A 148 -14.72 -10.34 -17.65
CA LEU A 148 -15.50 -9.56 -16.67
C LEU A 148 -15.73 -10.35 -15.37
N VAL A 149 -16.26 -11.58 -15.45
CA VAL A 149 -16.57 -12.39 -14.26
C VAL A 149 -15.31 -12.69 -13.46
N SER A 150 -14.20 -13.03 -14.13
CA SER A 150 -12.95 -13.32 -13.42
C SER A 150 -12.39 -12.09 -12.69
N HIS A 151 -12.54 -10.87 -13.23
CA HIS A 151 -12.17 -9.65 -12.52
C HIS A 151 -13.13 -9.36 -11.36
N LEU A 152 -14.44 -9.47 -11.54
CA LEU A 152 -15.42 -9.24 -10.48
C LEU A 152 -15.26 -10.20 -9.29
N THR A 153 -14.76 -11.41 -9.55
CA THR A 153 -14.49 -12.45 -8.53
C THR A 153 -13.05 -12.50 -8.06
N PHE A 154 -12.16 -11.62 -8.53
CA PHE A 154 -10.72 -11.59 -8.24
C PHE A 154 -9.97 -12.87 -8.64
N THR A 155 -10.52 -13.66 -9.58
CA THR A 155 -9.92 -14.91 -10.05
C THR A 155 -9.13 -14.76 -11.36
N HIS A 156 -9.08 -13.55 -11.93
CA HIS A 156 -8.40 -13.25 -13.19
C HIS A 156 -6.92 -13.61 -13.23
N MET A 157 -6.24 -13.66 -12.07
CA MET A 157 -4.82 -14.01 -11.96
C MET A 157 -4.51 -15.50 -12.24
N PHE A 158 -5.53 -16.38 -12.25
CA PHE A 158 -5.32 -17.83 -12.39
C PHE A 158 -5.30 -18.33 -13.83
N ARG A 159 -5.53 -17.43 -14.82
CA ARG A 159 -5.58 -17.80 -16.24
C ARG A 159 -4.80 -16.78 -17.07
N ALA A 160 -4.05 -17.27 -18.05
CA ALA A 160 -3.23 -16.41 -18.92
C ALA A 160 -4.09 -15.43 -19.75
N ASP A 161 -5.25 -15.86 -20.24
CA ASP A 161 -6.16 -15.05 -21.05
C ASP A 161 -6.78 -13.88 -20.28
N THR A 162 -7.01 -14.03 -18.97
CA THR A 162 -7.59 -12.97 -18.11
C THR A 162 -6.55 -12.23 -17.27
N TYR A 163 -5.29 -12.68 -17.28
CA TYR A 163 -4.20 -12.06 -16.52
C TYR A 163 -3.13 -11.42 -17.41
N ILE A 164 -2.45 -12.21 -18.26
CA ILE A 164 -1.33 -11.73 -19.09
C ILE A 164 -1.85 -10.95 -20.29
N TYR A 165 -2.90 -11.46 -20.92
CA TYR A 165 -3.51 -10.88 -22.12
C TYR A 165 -4.80 -10.12 -21.83
N ALA A 166 -5.07 -9.81 -20.55
CA ALA A 166 -6.30 -9.18 -20.12
C ALA A 166 -6.50 -7.80 -20.76
N PRO A 167 -7.62 -7.58 -21.47
CA PRO A 167 -7.93 -6.27 -22.01
C PRO A 167 -8.30 -5.24 -20.93
N ILE A 168 -8.89 -5.66 -19.80
CA ILE A 168 -9.51 -4.76 -18.83
C ILE A 168 -8.49 -3.75 -18.27
N ASN A 169 -7.63 -4.15 -17.37
CA ASN A 169 -6.63 -3.23 -16.80
C ASN A 169 -5.50 -4.02 -16.12
N GLY A 170 -4.31 -3.92 -16.68
CA GLY A 170 -3.17 -4.72 -16.27
C GLY A 170 -2.72 -4.54 -14.81
N VAL A 171 -3.04 -3.41 -14.14
CA VAL A 171 -2.60 -3.18 -12.74
C VAL A 171 -3.50 -3.88 -11.71
N LEU A 172 -4.68 -4.36 -12.10
CA LEU A 172 -5.67 -4.93 -11.16
C LEU A 172 -5.24 -6.26 -10.52
N TRP A 173 -4.20 -6.90 -11.04
CA TRP A 173 -3.66 -8.12 -10.44
C TRP A 173 -3.24 -7.95 -8.97
N THR A 174 -2.75 -6.77 -8.58
CA THR A 174 -2.35 -6.50 -7.20
C THR A 174 -3.53 -6.52 -6.25
N VAL A 175 -4.71 -6.06 -6.70
CA VAL A 175 -5.94 -6.12 -5.90
C VAL A 175 -6.38 -7.57 -5.74
N GLY A 176 -6.29 -8.38 -6.80
CA GLY A 176 -6.53 -9.82 -6.72
C GLY A 176 -5.60 -10.52 -5.73
N LEU A 177 -4.32 -10.17 -5.73
CA LEU A 177 -3.33 -10.65 -4.77
C LEU A 177 -3.69 -10.25 -3.32
N GLU A 178 -4.04 -8.98 -3.11
CA GLU A 178 -4.46 -8.49 -1.78
C GLU A 178 -5.71 -9.21 -1.27
N VAL A 179 -6.70 -9.44 -2.12
CA VAL A 179 -7.93 -10.16 -1.73
C VAL A 179 -7.61 -11.59 -1.33
N GLN A 180 -6.73 -12.30 -2.06
CA GLN A 180 -6.28 -13.64 -1.66
C GLN A 180 -5.64 -13.62 -0.26
N PHE A 181 -4.79 -12.62 0.02
CA PHE A 181 -4.19 -12.45 1.34
C PHE A 181 -5.25 -12.14 2.41
N TYR A 182 -6.25 -11.29 2.12
CA TYR A 182 -7.31 -10.97 3.07
C TYR A 182 -8.14 -12.20 3.44
N ILE A 183 -8.44 -13.08 2.48
CA ILE A 183 -9.16 -14.35 2.75
C ILE A 183 -8.40 -15.19 3.77
N LEU A 184 -7.08 -15.25 3.66
CA LEU A 184 -6.23 -16.02 4.56
C LEU A 184 -5.91 -15.28 5.88
N PHE A 185 -6.03 -13.96 5.93
CA PHE A 185 -5.51 -13.12 7.02
C PHE A 185 -6.01 -13.52 8.42
N PRO A 186 -7.30 -13.81 8.67
CA PRO A 186 -7.74 -14.24 9.99
C PRO A 186 -7.10 -15.56 10.46
N LEU A 187 -6.80 -16.47 9.55
CA LEU A 187 -6.06 -17.70 9.86
C LEU A 187 -4.57 -17.38 10.12
N LEU A 188 -3.96 -16.60 9.26
CA LEU A 188 -2.54 -16.21 9.39
C LEU A 188 -2.30 -15.48 10.73
N THR A 189 -3.20 -14.61 11.15
CA THR A 189 -3.10 -13.90 12.44
C THR A 189 -3.18 -14.85 13.64
N LYS A 190 -4.04 -15.88 13.60
CA LYS A 190 -4.09 -16.90 14.65
C LYS A 190 -2.77 -17.65 14.79
N LEU A 191 -2.15 -18.01 13.66
CA LEU A 191 -0.84 -18.69 13.64
C LEU A 191 0.27 -17.75 14.11
N PHE A 192 0.29 -16.52 13.62
CA PHE A 192 1.28 -15.50 14.01
C PHE A 192 1.24 -15.23 15.53
N ARG A 193 0.06 -15.13 16.13
CA ARG A 193 -0.08 -14.91 17.58
C ARG A 193 0.54 -16.01 18.44
N ARG A 194 0.62 -17.25 17.95
CA ARG A 194 1.23 -18.36 18.67
C ARG A 194 2.75 -18.23 18.76
N SER A 195 3.39 -17.90 17.65
CA SER A 195 4.83 -17.72 17.56
C SER A 195 5.20 -16.85 16.36
N PRO A 196 5.38 -15.53 16.54
CA PRO A 196 5.67 -14.61 15.43
C PRO A 196 6.91 -14.99 14.61
N LEU A 197 7.99 -15.36 15.27
CA LEU A 197 9.26 -15.69 14.60
C LEU A 197 9.19 -17.03 13.85
N LEU A 198 8.56 -18.06 14.44
CA LEU A 198 8.39 -19.35 13.76
C LEU A 198 7.47 -19.19 12.54
N PHE A 199 6.36 -18.45 12.70
CA PHE A 199 5.45 -18.14 11.60
C PHE A 199 6.19 -17.41 10.47
N TRP A 200 6.94 -16.35 10.80
CA TRP A 200 7.74 -15.61 9.84
C TRP A 200 8.72 -16.52 9.11
N GLY A 201 9.51 -17.32 9.83
CA GLY A 201 10.47 -18.26 9.24
C GLY A 201 9.80 -19.30 8.35
N THR A 202 8.61 -19.80 8.74
CA THR A 202 7.84 -20.76 7.93
C THR A 202 7.38 -20.14 6.61
N LEU A 203 6.82 -18.92 6.62
CA LEU A 203 6.40 -18.26 5.38
C LEU A 203 7.59 -17.85 4.50
N MET A 204 8.71 -17.43 5.11
CA MET A 204 9.96 -17.14 4.39
C MET A 204 10.50 -18.40 3.71
N GLY A 205 10.58 -19.51 4.44
CA GLY A 205 11.05 -20.80 3.91
C GLY A 205 10.14 -21.35 2.82
N PHE A 206 8.83 -21.38 3.05
CA PHE A 206 7.88 -21.84 2.05
C PHE A 206 7.93 -20.99 0.77
N GLY A 207 7.93 -19.66 0.91
CA GLY A 207 8.02 -18.76 -0.25
C GLY A 207 9.33 -18.91 -1.00
N ALA A 208 10.47 -19.09 -0.29
CA ALA A 208 11.76 -19.37 -0.91
C ALA A 208 11.73 -20.70 -1.68
N LEU A 209 11.25 -21.76 -1.07
CA LEU A 209 11.11 -23.08 -1.74
C LEU A 209 10.21 -22.95 -2.97
N PHE A 210 9.07 -22.29 -2.86
CA PHE A 210 8.18 -22.10 -4.01
C PHE A 210 8.85 -21.30 -5.13
N ILE A 211 9.59 -20.24 -4.83
CA ILE A 211 10.28 -19.42 -5.81
C ILE A 211 11.36 -20.26 -6.53
N TYR A 212 12.29 -20.90 -5.77
CA TYR A 212 13.45 -21.55 -6.34
C TYR A 212 13.16 -22.93 -6.91
N GLU A 213 12.25 -23.70 -6.31
CA GLU A 213 11.96 -25.07 -6.75
C GLU A 213 10.81 -25.16 -7.75
N TYR A 214 9.94 -24.17 -7.79
CA TYR A 214 8.79 -24.19 -8.69
C TYR A 214 8.74 -22.98 -9.63
N ALA A 215 8.57 -21.74 -9.14
CA ALA A 215 8.24 -20.59 -9.97
C ALA A 215 9.30 -20.27 -11.04
N LEU A 216 10.59 -20.33 -10.69
CA LEU A 216 11.70 -20.08 -11.62
C LEU A 216 11.87 -21.14 -12.70
N LYS A 217 11.20 -22.30 -12.58
CA LYS A 217 11.27 -23.42 -13.52
C LYS A 217 10.06 -23.47 -14.47
N GLN A 218 9.09 -22.54 -14.32
CA GLN A 218 7.88 -22.51 -15.14
C GLN A 218 8.06 -21.69 -16.41
N ASP A 219 7.37 -22.13 -17.48
CA ASP A 219 7.23 -21.38 -18.72
C ASP A 219 5.72 -21.34 -19.10
N PRO A 220 5.11 -20.16 -19.27
CA PRO A 220 5.74 -18.83 -19.12
C PRO A 220 5.87 -18.40 -17.64
N ILE A 221 7.03 -17.91 -17.26
CA ILE A 221 7.34 -17.43 -15.91
C ILE A 221 6.41 -16.30 -15.46
N ASN A 222 5.85 -15.53 -16.41
CA ASN A 222 4.92 -14.44 -16.16
C ASN A 222 3.70 -14.85 -15.34
N MET A 223 3.24 -16.08 -15.48
CA MET A 223 2.11 -16.61 -14.70
C MET A 223 2.45 -16.76 -13.22
N GLN A 224 3.72 -16.97 -12.89
CA GLN A 224 4.14 -17.32 -11.53
C GLN A 224 4.63 -16.10 -10.73
N VAL A 225 5.18 -15.10 -11.42
CA VAL A 225 5.88 -13.99 -10.77
C VAL A 225 5.00 -13.23 -9.77
N ASN A 226 3.69 -13.14 -10.04
CA ASN A 226 2.75 -12.38 -9.21
C ASN A 226 1.74 -13.25 -8.44
N GLN A 227 1.98 -14.55 -8.31
CA GLN A 227 1.11 -15.42 -7.51
C GLN A 227 1.38 -15.28 -6.02
N LEU A 228 0.34 -15.50 -5.21
CA LEU A 228 0.42 -15.33 -3.75
C LEU A 228 1.59 -16.06 -3.08
N PRO A 229 1.95 -17.32 -3.42
CA PRO A 229 3.06 -18.00 -2.78
C PRO A 229 4.40 -17.27 -2.91
N THR A 230 4.64 -16.58 -4.04
CA THR A 230 5.86 -15.79 -4.23
C THR A 230 5.89 -14.53 -3.36
N PHE A 231 4.73 -14.03 -2.92
CA PHE A 231 4.59 -12.84 -2.06
C PHE A 231 4.49 -13.17 -0.57
N LEU A 232 4.36 -14.43 -0.18
CA LEU A 232 4.30 -14.80 1.25
C LEU A 232 5.48 -14.28 2.07
N PRO A 233 6.74 -14.27 1.57
CA PRO A 233 7.85 -13.63 2.28
C PRO A 233 7.65 -12.13 2.49
N VAL A 234 7.06 -11.43 1.52
CA VAL A 234 6.79 -9.98 1.59
C VAL A 234 5.72 -9.69 2.64
N PHE A 235 4.63 -10.46 2.65
CA PHE A 235 3.59 -10.38 3.67
C PHE A 235 4.11 -10.72 5.06
N ALA A 236 4.93 -11.77 5.19
CA ALA A 236 5.54 -12.16 6.45
C ALA A 236 6.44 -11.05 7.02
N ASN A 237 7.24 -10.39 6.18
CA ASN A 237 8.06 -9.26 6.55
C ASN A 237 7.22 -8.06 7.03
N GLY A 238 6.10 -7.75 6.35
CA GLY A 238 5.18 -6.69 6.77
C GLY A 238 4.52 -6.99 8.13
N MET A 239 4.12 -8.25 8.36
CA MET A 239 3.53 -8.69 9.64
C MET A 239 4.56 -8.60 10.77
N LEU A 240 5.77 -9.10 10.56
CA LEU A 240 6.86 -9.03 11.55
C LEU A 240 7.23 -7.57 11.85
N ALA A 241 7.33 -6.73 10.81
CA ALA A 241 7.64 -5.31 10.94
C ALA A 241 6.62 -4.58 11.85
N ALA A 242 5.33 -4.83 11.69
CA ALA A 242 4.28 -4.23 12.51
C ALA A 242 4.41 -4.65 13.99
N TRP A 243 4.70 -5.93 14.24
CA TRP A 243 4.90 -6.44 15.58
C TRP A 243 6.14 -5.87 16.25
N LEU A 244 7.29 -5.85 15.56
CA LEU A 244 8.55 -5.27 16.06
C LEU A 244 8.42 -3.76 16.30
N PHE A 245 7.78 -3.02 15.38
CA PHE A 245 7.51 -1.60 15.53
C PHE A 245 6.69 -1.33 16.81
N THR A 246 5.58 -2.05 17.00
CA THR A 246 4.72 -1.88 18.18
C THR A 246 5.47 -2.26 19.46
N LEU A 247 6.21 -3.37 19.45
CA LEU A 247 7.01 -3.82 20.59
C LEU A 247 8.02 -2.75 21.02
N TYR A 248 8.70 -2.16 20.03
CA TYR A 248 9.66 -1.09 20.28
C TYR A 248 8.98 0.16 20.85
N CYS A 249 7.90 0.64 20.23
CA CYS A 249 7.18 1.83 20.69
C CYS A 249 6.71 1.72 22.15
N VAL A 250 6.34 0.52 22.60
CA VAL A 250 5.82 0.29 23.94
C VAL A 250 6.93 0.02 24.97
N LYS A 251 7.97 -0.75 24.62
CA LYS A 251 8.92 -1.30 25.60
C LYS A 251 10.31 -0.69 25.56
N ALA A 252 10.69 0.05 24.51
CA ALA A 252 12.08 0.52 24.39
C ALA A 252 12.39 1.68 25.34
N PRO A 253 13.50 1.61 26.11
CA PRO A 253 14.05 2.74 26.85
C PRO A 253 14.87 3.65 25.93
N TYR A 254 15.24 4.85 26.42
CA TYR A 254 16.19 5.77 25.76
C TYR A 254 15.86 6.10 24.28
N LYS A 255 14.60 6.43 24.01
CA LYS A 255 14.05 6.63 22.66
C LYS A 255 14.88 7.60 21.78
N ARG A 256 15.54 8.59 22.34
CA ARG A 256 16.34 9.56 21.56
C ARG A 256 17.58 8.92 20.91
N LEU A 257 18.37 8.15 21.69
CA LEU A 257 19.57 7.47 21.16
C LEU A 257 19.16 6.46 20.07
N TRP A 258 18.09 5.73 20.33
CA TRP A 258 17.50 4.85 19.34
C TRP A 258 16.99 5.58 18.09
N GLY A 259 16.46 6.80 18.25
CA GLY A 259 16.06 7.63 17.12
C GLY A 259 17.22 7.99 16.19
N LEU A 260 18.41 8.30 16.74
CA LEU A 260 19.64 8.48 15.96
C LEU A 260 20.05 7.20 15.24
N PHE A 261 20.07 6.07 15.96
CA PHE A 261 20.39 4.77 15.40
C PHE A 261 19.45 4.42 14.22
N PHE A 262 18.14 4.56 14.41
CA PHE A 262 17.17 4.28 13.35
C PHE A 262 17.25 5.29 12.19
N THR A 263 17.65 6.53 12.44
CA THR A 263 17.90 7.50 11.36
C THR A 263 19.06 7.03 10.48
N ALA A 264 20.17 6.62 11.08
CA ALA A 264 21.29 6.06 10.34
C ALA A 264 20.90 4.76 9.60
N LEU A 265 20.15 3.89 10.27
CA LEU A 265 19.68 2.63 9.68
C LEU A 265 18.68 2.86 8.52
N ALA A 266 17.88 3.90 8.56
CA ALA A 266 16.99 4.29 7.44
C ALA A 266 17.81 4.75 6.22
N VAL A 267 18.91 5.47 6.43
CA VAL A 267 19.84 5.84 5.34
C VAL A 267 20.47 4.57 4.75
N VAL A 268 20.92 3.65 5.58
CA VAL A 268 21.44 2.35 5.11
C VAL A 268 20.38 1.61 4.30
N GLY A 269 19.14 1.54 4.79
CA GLY A 269 18.01 0.94 4.08
C GLY A 269 17.77 1.59 2.71
N ALA A 270 17.82 2.93 2.63
CA ALA A 270 17.67 3.65 1.36
C ALA A 270 18.82 3.32 0.37
N VAL A 271 20.06 3.23 0.85
CA VAL A 271 21.21 2.82 0.03
C VAL A 271 21.05 1.39 -0.47
N LEU A 272 20.61 0.46 0.38
CA LEU A 272 20.35 -0.92 -0.02
C LEU A 272 19.23 -1.00 -1.07
N ILE A 273 18.14 -0.24 -0.92
CA ILE A 273 17.07 -0.15 -1.93
C ILE A 273 17.64 0.40 -3.25
N ARG A 274 18.42 1.50 -3.19
CA ARG A 274 19.09 2.03 -4.39
C ARG A 274 19.93 0.96 -5.10
N ASN A 275 20.70 0.17 -4.36
CA ASN A 275 21.52 -0.89 -4.95
C ASN A 275 20.65 -1.97 -5.62
N GLN A 276 19.48 -2.32 -5.03
CA GLN A 276 18.52 -3.21 -5.70
C GLN A 276 17.94 -2.59 -6.97
N VAL A 277 17.61 -1.30 -6.96
CA VAL A 277 17.14 -0.53 -8.12
C VAL A 277 18.18 -0.59 -9.24
N VAL A 278 19.46 -0.31 -8.95
CA VAL A 278 20.55 -0.37 -9.93
C VAL A 278 20.74 -1.79 -10.47
N SER A 279 20.70 -2.79 -9.59
CA SER A 279 20.79 -4.22 -10.00
C SER A 279 19.62 -4.61 -10.92
N ALA A 280 18.40 -4.18 -10.63
CA ALA A 280 17.23 -4.48 -11.46
C ALA A 280 17.34 -3.90 -12.87
N GLN A 281 18.03 -2.77 -13.05
CA GLN A 281 18.22 -2.14 -14.37
C GLN A 281 19.07 -2.97 -15.30
N THR A 282 20.06 -3.67 -14.78
CA THR A 282 20.97 -4.48 -15.61
C THR A 282 20.29 -5.76 -16.15
N PHE A 283 19.09 -6.12 -15.63
CA PHE A 283 18.33 -7.30 -16.00
C PHE A 283 16.99 -7.00 -16.66
N TRP A 284 16.93 -5.98 -17.50
CA TRP A 284 15.67 -5.57 -18.12
C TRP A 284 14.97 -6.68 -18.93
N GLU A 285 15.71 -7.43 -19.71
CA GLU A 285 15.15 -8.52 -20.52
C GLU A 285 14.63 -9.67 -19.64
N ASP A 286 15.32 -9.97 -18.56
CA ASP A 286 14.99 -11.01 -17.59
C ASP A 286 14.37 -10.47 -16.29
N LYS A 287 13.60 -9.37 -16.38
CA LYS A 287 13.05 -8.67 -15.20
C LYS A 287 12.23 -9.55 -14.27
N GLN A 288 11.50 -10.53 -14.81
CA GLN A 288 10.70 -11.47 -14.01
C GLN A 288 11.58 -12.43 -13.22
N ILE A 289 12.65 -12.92 -13.84
CA ILE A 289 13.65 -13.79 -13.19
C ILE A 289 14.36 -13.00 -12.10
N TRP A 290 14.80 -11.77 -12.41
CA TRP A 290 15.42 -10.90 -11.41
C TRP A 290 14.47 -10.65 -10.23
N GLN A 291 13.20 -10.34 -10.47
CA GLN A 291 12.21 -10.05 -9.46
C GLN A 291 11.98 -11.24 -8.53
N LEU A 292 11.84 -12.44 -9.07
CA LEU A 292 11.70 -13.65 -8.27
C LEU A 292 12.93 -13.94 -7.42
N ARG A 293 14.13 -13.92 -8.02
CA ARG A 293 15.39 -14.19 -7.32
C ARG A 293 15.71 -13.18 -6.23
N ASN A 294 15.29 -11.94 -6.38
CA ASN A 294 15.61 -10.86 -5.47
C ASN A 294 14.45 -10.45 -4.55
N ARG A 295 13.25 -11.01 -4.70
CA ARG A 295 12.05 -10.60 -3.94
C ARG A 295 12.25 -10.65 -2.43
N ILE A 296 12.80 -11.73 -1.90
CA ILE A 296 13.07 -11.86 -0.46
C ILE A 296 14.05 -10.79 0.00
N ARG A 297 15.19 -10.63 -0.69
CA ARG A 297 16.19 -9.61 -0.37
C ARG A 297 15.64 -8.21 -0.46
N LEU A 298 14.89 -7.90 -1.51
CA LEU A 298 14.24 -6.61 -1.72
C LEU A 298 13.24 -6.30 -0.60
N SER A 299 12.40 -7.28 -0.22
CA SER A 299 11.43 -7.09 0.86
C SER A 299 12.09 -6.88 2.22
N LEU A 300 13.24 -7.50 2.49
CA LEU A 300 14.02 -7.23 3.70
C LEU A 300 14.60 -5.80 3.70
N CYS A 301 15.10 -5.32 2.55
CA CYS A 301 15.57 -3.93 2.42
C CYS A 301 14.40 -2.95 2.66
N PHE A 302 13.22 -3.21 2.11
CA PHE A 302 12.01 -2.41 2.33
C PHE A 302 11.57 -2.43 3.79
N THR A 303 11.61 -3.59 4.43
CA THR A 303 11.27 -3.74 5.86
C THR A 303 12.22 -2.93 6.74
N LEU A 304 13.52 -3.04 6.48
CA LEU A 304 14.54 -2.28 7.18
C LEU A 304 14.28 -0.78 7.05
N PHE A 305 14.07 -0.30 5.83
CA PHE A 305 13.79 1.11 5.56
C PHE A 305 12.50 1.58 6.25
N LEU A 306 11.40 0.83 6.09
CA LEU A 306 10.09 1.18 6.65
C LEU A 306 10.13 1.35 8.17
N VAL A 307 10.62 0.32 8.88
CA VAL A 307 10.68 0.32 10.34
C VAL A 307 11.63 1.41 10.84
N SER A 308 12.79 1.54 10.19
CA SER A 308 13.79 2.53 10.59
C SER A 308 13.32 3.96 10.31
N ALA A 309 12.66 4.22 9.18
CA ALA A 309 12.08 5.54 8.88
C ALA A 309 10.97 5.90 9.87
N ALA A 310 10.10 4.94 10.23
CA ALA A 310 9.02 5.15 11.20
C ALA A 310 9.54 5.42 12.62
N LEU A 311 10.69 4.85 12.99
CA LEU A 311 11.33 5.00 14.31
C LEU A 311 12.43 6.07 14.34
N SER A 312 12.71 6.74 13.23
CA SER A 312 13.76 7.75 13.08
C SER A 312 13.45 9.06 13.82
N LEU A 313 14.41 9.97 13.85
CA LEU A 313 14.22 11.32 14.37
C LEU A 313 13.15 12.10 13.60
N LYS A 314 12.51 13.05 14.28
CA LYS A 314 11.42 13.88 13.76
C LYS A 314 11.69 14.52 12.39
N PRO A 315 12.88 15.05 12.05
CA PRO A 315 13.14 15.62 10.73
C PRO A 315 12.99 14.60 9.59
N LEU A 316 13.52 13.37 9.76
CA LEU A 316 13.40 12.33 8.74
C LEU A 316 11.95 11.83 8.66
N ARG A 317 11.27 11.64 9.80
CA ARG A 317 9.84 11.29 9.82
C ARG A 317 9.00 12.33 9.11
N TRP A 318 9.27 13.62 9.31
CA TRP A 318 8.55 14.71 8.67
C TRP A 318 8.65 14.66 7.15
N LEU A 319 9.78 14.20 6.59
CA LEU A 319 9.95 14.03 5.15
C LEU A 319 8.83 13.15 4.55
N PHE A 320 8.37 12.15 5.31
CA PHE A 320 7.32 11.23 4.87
C PHE A 320 5.93 11.53 5.48
N SER A 321 5.84 12.35 6.53
CA SER A 321 4.58 12.66 7.21
C SER A 321 4.08 14.09 6.97
N ASN A 322 4.67 14.82 6.03
CA ASN A 322 4.20 16.14 5.62
C ASN A 322 2.81 16.08 4.94
N PRO A 323 2.08 17.22 4.83
CA PRO A 323 0.73 17.23 4.27
C PRO A 323 0.61 16.66 2.86
N VAL A 324 1.64 16.86 2.00
CA VAL A 324 1.65 16.36 0.62
C VAL A 324 1.73 14.82 0.63
N CYS A 325 2.67 14.26 1.40
CA CYS A 325 2.83 12.81 1.53
C CYS A 325 1.59 12.15 2.12
N ARG A 326 0.95 12.77 3.13
CA ARG A 326 -0.31 12.28 3.71
C ARG A 326 -1.47 12.33 2.71
N PHE A 327 -1.57 13.39 1.92
CA PHE A 327 -2.55 13.47 0.84
C PHE A 327 -2.35 12.35 -0.18
N LEU A 328 -1.12 12.15 -0.67
CA LEU A 328 -0.78 11.07 -1.60
C LEU A 328 -1.11 9.70 -1.01
N GLY A 329 -0.82 9.47 0.27
CA GLY A 329 -1.19 8.25 0.97
C GLY A 329 -2.70 8.03 1.04
N ALA A 330 -3.46 9.10 1.30
CA ALA A 330 -4.92 9.04 1.38
C ALA A 330 -5.59 8.69 0.04
N VAL A 331 -5.06 9.17 -1.08
CA VAL A 331 -5.61 8.93 -2.43
C VAL A 331 -4.93 7.77 -3.17
N SER A 332 -3.90 7.16 -2.57
CA SER A 332 -3.00 6.18 -3.20
C SER A 332 -3.71 4.99 -3.83
N TYR A 333 -4.77 4.48 -3.19
CA TYR A 333 -5.53 3.35 -3.71
C TYR A 333 -6.23 3.68 -5.03
N ASN A 334 -6.99 4.76 -5.07
CA ASN A 334 -7.67 5.20 -6.30
C ASN A 334 -6.66 5.67 -7.37
N LEU A 335 -5.58 6.33 -6.95
CA LEU A 335 -4.50 6.72 -7.84
C LEU A 335 -3.90 5.49 -8.54
N TYR A 336 -3.67 4.40 -7.79
CA TYR A 336 -3.18 3.14 -8.34
C TYR A 336 -4.19 2.47 -9.28
N LEU A 337 -5.49 2.47 -8.96
CA LEU A 337 -6.51 1.82 -9.78
C LEU A 337 -6.66 2.43 -11.17
N TYR A 338 -6.60 3.76 -11.29
CA TYR A 338 -7.02 4.45 -12.50
C TYR A 338 -5.88 4.96 -13.39
N HIS A 339 -4.66 5.16 -12.84
CA HIS A 339 -3.57 5.85 -13.55
C HIS A 339 -3.21 5.22 -14.90
N GLN A 340 -3.04 3.89 -14.96
CA GLN A 340 -2.57 3.23 -16.17
C GLN A 340 -3.62 3.33 -17.29
N ARG A 341 -4.87 3.05 -16.95
CA ARG A 341 -5.96 3.15 -17.94
C ARG A 341 -6.14 4.58 -18.43
N LEU A 342 -6.14 5.55 -17.52
CA LEU A 342 -6.23 6.96 -17.88
C LEU A 342 -5.09 7.38 -18.81
N MET A 343 -3.86 6.99 -18.49
CA MET A 343 -2.68 7.30 -19.31
C MET A 343 -2.78 6.72 -20.72
N VAL A 344 -3.24 5.46 -20.85
CA VAL A 344 -3.48 4.83 -22.16
C VAL A 344 -4.56 5.58 -22.94
N LEU A 345 -5.67 5.96 -22.28
CA LEU A 345 -6.75 6.74 -22.91
C LEU A 345 -6.27 8.08 -23.43
N LEU A 346 -5.52 8.83 -22.63
CA LEU A 346 -4.96 10.14 -23.04
C LEU A 346 -4.02 9.99 -24.23
N ARG A 347 -3.12 9.02 -24.20
CA ARG A 347 -2.21 8.74 -25.31
C ARG A 347 -2.99 8.44 -26.60
N MET A 348 -4.00 7.58 -26.53
CA MET A 348 -4.82 7.19 -27.67
C MET A 348 -5.69 8.34 -28.19
N SER A 349 -6.24 9.19 -27.30
CA SER A 349 -7.05 10.35 -27.70
C SER A 349 -6.27 11.39 -28.50
N LEU A 350 -4.93 11.44 -28.30
CA LEU A 350 -4.02 12.26 -29.08
C LEU A 350 -3.53 11.58 -30.39
N GLY A 351 -4.05 10.39 -30.72
CA GLY A 351 -3.72 9.67 -31.94
C GLY A 351 -2.44 8.83 -31.88
N PHE A 352 -1.82 8.67 -30.71
CA PHE A 352 -0.60 7.86 -30.56
C PHE A 352 -0.92 6.40 -30.25
N SER A 353 -0.38 5.46 -31.03
CA SER A 353 -0.57 4.02 -30.84
C SER A 353 0.35 3.46 -29.76
N SER A 354 1.53 4.05 -29.58
CA SER A 354 2.58 3.55 -28.66
C SER A 354 3.35 4.67 -27.96
N GLY A 355 4.15 4.33 -26.95
CA GLY A 355 5.09 5.27 -26.34
C GLY A 355 6.21 5.72 -27.29
N ALA A 356 6.55 4.87 -28.30
CA ALA A 356 7.50 5.23 -29.34
C ALA A 356 6.99 6.38 -30.21
N ASP A 357 5.68 6.40 -30.54
CA ASP A 357 5.07 7.46 -31.32
C ASP A 357 5.10 8.80 -30.55
N VAL A 358 4.83 8.75 -29.23
CA VAL A 358 4.95 9.94 -28.36
C VAL A 358 6.38 10.45 -28.31
N ALA A 359 7.37 9.54 -28.22
CA ALA A 359 8.78 9.91 -28.25
C ALA A 359 9.20 10.52 -29.58
N ALA A 360 8.70 9.97 -30.71
CA ALA A 360 8.93 10.52 -32.05
C ALA A 360 8.34 11.92 -32.22
N ALA A 361 7.22 12.24 -31.53
CA ALA A 361 6.64 13.58 -31.52
C ALA A 361 7.48 14.61 -30.71
N GLY A 362 8.48 14.14 -29.96
CA GLY A 362 9.48 14.94 -29.29
C GLY A 362 9.22 15.23 -27.81
N THR A 363 10.25 15.76 -27.15
CA THR A 363 10.29 15.93 -25.68
C THR A 363 9.15 16.80 -25.13
N LYS A 364 8.72 17.82 -25.87
CA LYS A 364 7.57 18.67 -25.44
C LYS A 364 6.29 17.86 -25.30
N MET A 365 6.02 16.95 -26.24
CA MET A 365 4.86 16.06 -26.19
C MET A 365 4.97 15.05 -25.04
N GLN A 366 6.14 14.49 -24.82
CA GLN A 366 6.40 13.59 -23.69
C GLN A 366 6.13 14.28 -22.34
N ILE A 367 6.63 15.52 -22.16
CA ILE A 367 6.40 16.33 -20.95
C ILE A 367 4.91 16.62 -20.78
N PHE A 368 4.28 17.13 -21.85
CA PHE A 368 2.87 17.50 -21.85
C PHE A 368 2.00 16.32 -21.43
N LEU A 369 2.12 15.18 -22.09
CA LEU A 369 1.31 14.00 -21.83
C LEU A 369 1.58 13.40 -20.43
N THR A 370 2.85 13.42 -19.98
CA THR A 370 3.18 12.95 -18.62
C THR A 370 2.59 13.85 -17.54
N ALA A 371 2.68 15.16 -17.70
CA ALA A 371 2.15 16.14 -16.76
C ALA A 371 0.60 16.11 -16.72
N GLU A 372 -0.04 16.04 -17.89
CA GLU A 372 -1.49 15.91 -18.02
C GLU A 372 -1.99 14.63 -17.36
N ALA A 373 -1.35 13.48 -17.64
CA ALA A 373 -1.71 12.20 -17.05
C ALA A 373 -1.56 12.21 -15.53
N LEU A 374 -0.48 12.80 -15.00
CA LEU A 374 -0.27 12.91 -13.56
C LEU A 374 -1.34 13.80 -12.92
N GLY A 375 -1.58 14.98 -13.49
CA GLY A 375 -2.59 15.92 -12.98
C GLY A 375 -3.99 15.32 -12.96
N LEU A 376 -4.43 14.74 -14.09
CA LEU A 376 -5.74 14.11 -14.19
C LEU A 376 -5.86 12.85 -13.33
N SER A 377 -4.79 12.05 -13.18
CA SER A 377 -4.79 10.89 -12.28
C SER A 377 -4.96 11.32 -10.81
N LEU A 378 -4.30 12.39 -10.38
CA LEU A 378 -4.44 12.92 -9.03
C LEU A 378 -5.85 13.49 -8.79
N LEU A 379 -6.39 14.25 -9.74
CA LEU A 379 -7.76 14.79 -9.66
C LEU A 379 -8.79 13.67 -9.60
N LEU A 380 -8.69 12.69 -10.49
CA LEU A 380 -9.59 11.54 -10.50
C LEU A 380 -9.48 10.72 -9.21
N ALA A 381 -8.24 10.47 -8.74
CA ALA A 381 -8.03 9.75 -7.49
C ALA A 381 -8.61 10.48 -6.28
N ALA A 382 -8.47 11.81 -6.22
CA ALA A 382 -9.09 12.62 -5.17
C ALA A 382 -10.63 12.57 -5.25
N ALA A 383 -11.20 12.77 -6.44
CA ALA A 383 -12.64 12.67 -6.65
C ALA A 383 -13.17 11.29 -6.21
N MET A 384 -12.56 10.20 -6.69
CA MET A 384 -12.95 8.84 -6.33
C MET A 384 -12.79 8.54 -4.85
N THR A 385 -11.75 9.06 -4.20
CA THR A 385 -11.54 8.85 -2.76
C THR A 385 -12.59 9.59 -1.92
N TYR A 386 -12.81 10.87 -2.22
CA TYR A 386 -13.65 11.72 -1.36
C TYR A 386 -15.13 11.68 -1.70
N LEU A 387 -15.49 11.54 -2.99
CA LEU A 387 -16.87 11.58 -3.44
C LEU A 387 -17.49 10.18 -3.62
N TRP A 388 -16.66 9.13 -3.73
CA TRP A 388 -17.14 7.76 -3.95
C TRP A 388 -16.74 6.80 -2.82
N GLU A 389 -15.45 6.50 -2.65
CA GLU A 389 -14.97 5.50 -1.69
C GLU A 389 -15.42 5.80 -0.25
N LYS A 390 -15.15 7.02 0.25
CA LYS A 390 -15.49 7.37 1.64
C LYS A 390 -17.00 7.36 1.93
N PRO A 391 -17.88 7.89 1.08
CA PRO A 391 -19.32 7.77 1.28
C PRO A 391 -19.81 6.32 1.28
N TRP A 392 -19.36 5.51 0.31
CA TRP A 392 -19.70 4.09 0.24
C TRP A 392 -19.20 3.31 1.46
N HIS A 393 -17.96 3.57 1.87
CA HIS A 393 -17.41 2.98 3.11
C HIS A 393 -18.29 3.28 4.32
N LYS A 394 -18.67 4.54 4.52
CA LYS A 394 -19.56 4.95 5.62
C LYS A 394 -20.92 4.24 5.53
N TRP A 395 -21.51 4.17 4.34
CA TRP A 395 -22.78 3.51 4.11
C TRP A 395 -22.74 2.01 4.41
N ILE A 396 -21.76 1.29 3.86
CA ILE A 396 -21.59 -0.15 4.13
C ILE A 396 -21.34 -0.40 5.63
N MET A 397 -20.53 0.45 6.29
CA MET A 397 -20.24 0.30 7.71
C MET A 397 -21.45 0.61 8.61
N SER A 398 -22.45 1.34 8.12
CA SER A 398 -23.71 1.58 8.84
C SER A 398 -24.64 0.36 8.85
N TRP A 399 -24.44 -0.61 7.95
CA TRP A 399 -25.25 -1.83 7.91
C TRP A 399 -25.07 -2.63 9.21
N GLY A 400 -26.20 -2.99 9.85
CA GLY A 400 -26.22 -3.77 11.09
C GLY A 400 -26.12 -2.95 12.39
N ARG A 401 -25.91 -1.60 12.31
CA ARG A 401 -25.87 -0.76 13.53
C ARG A 401 -27.26 -0.33 14.04
N LYS A 402 -28.35 -0.70 13.38
CA LYS A 402 -29.71 -0.19 13.70
C LYS A 402 -30.28 -0.62 15.06
N ASN A 403 -29.62 -1.48 15.83
CA ASN A 403 -30.19 -2.03 17.07
C ASN A 403 -29.41 -1.77 18.37
N GLU A 404 -28.33 -1.00 18.38
CA GLU A 404 -27.50 -0.91 19.60
C GLU A 404 -27.64 0.38 20.43
N HIS A 405 -28.45 1.37 20.02
CA HIS A 405 -28.67 2.58 20.80
C HIS A 405 -30.13 3.03 20.81
N LYS A 406 -30.97 2.35 21.56
CA LYS A 406 -31.92 3.01 22.44
C LYS A 406 -31.38 2.91 23.85
N PRO A 407 -30.97 4.01 24.49
CA PRO A 407 -30.76 3.97 25.94
C PRO A 407 -32.09 3.49 26.55
N ALA A 408 -32.00 2.54 27.48
CA ALA A 408 -33.15 2.12 28.27
C ALA A 408 -33.79 3.40 28.84
N PRO A 409 -35.13 3.53 28.86
CA PRO A 409 -35.79 4.66 29.45
C PRO A 409 -35.29 4.74 30.92
N GLU A 410 -34.79 5.90 31.32
CA GLU A 410 -34.41 6.16 32.70
C GLU A 410 -35.62 5.78 33.58
N ALA A 411 -35.38 4.86 34.50
CA ALA A 411 -36.35 4.51 35.55
C ALA A 411 -36.73 5.82 36.26
N PRO A 412 -38.03 6.08 36.49
CA PRO A 412 -38.46 7.28 37.19
C PRO A 412 -37.78 7.34 38.55
N ALA A 413 -37.18 8.49 38.86
CA ALA A 413 -36.53 8.74 40.12
C ALA A 413 -37.46 8.37 41.26
N ALA A 414 -37.05 7.41 42.08
CA ALA A 414 -37.79 7.03 43.30
C ALA A 414 -37.81 8.28 44.21
N THR A 415 -38.98 8.85 44.35
CA THR A 415 -39.25 9.85 45.40
C THR A 415 -39.18 9.16 46.73
N GLY A 416 -38.01 9.26 47.37
CA GLY A 416 -37.86 8.84 48.75
C GLY A 416 -38.75 9.65 49.69
N PRO A 417 -39.26 9.07 50.82
CA PRO A 417 -40.13 9.74 51.72
C PRO A 417 -39.39 10.90 52.43
N VAL A 418 -40.06 12.05 52.50
CA VAL A 418 -39.67 13.22 53.30
C VAL A 418 -39.79 12.81 54.76
N ILE A 419 -38.71 12.72 55.49
CA ILE A 419 -38.70 12.58 56.95
C ILE A 419 -38.84 14.00 57.52
N GLU A 420 -40.03 14.32 58.00
CA GLU A 420 -40.25 15.49 58.89
C GLU A 420 -39.49 15.24 60.21
N SER A 421 -38.53 16.13 60.47
CA SER A 421 -37.92 16.19 61.79
C SER A 421 -38.83 16.98 62.75
N GLU A 422 -39.51 16.27 63.67
CA GLU A 422 -40.10 16.89 64.84
C GLU A 422 -38.97 17.31 65.79
N GLU A 423 -38.90 18.64 66.04
CA GLU A 423 -38.29 19.24 67.20
C GLU A 423 -39.12 18.85 68.44
N ARG A 424 -38.49 18.29 69.49
CA ARG A 424 -38.90 18.48 70.86
C ARG A 424 -37.73 18.33 71.85
N ILE A 425 -37.50 19.46 72.52
CA ILE A 425 -37.02 19.73 73.90
C ILE A 425 -35.64 19.21 74.24
#